data_25b149aea14c0efeb380c52175f68202
#
_entry.id   25b149aea14c0efeb380c52175f68202
#
_cell.length_a   1.000
_cell.length_b   1.000
_cell.length_c   1.000
_cell.angle_alpha   90.00
_cell.angle_beta   90.00
_cell.angle_gamma   90.00
#
_symmetry.space_group_name_H-M   'P 1'
#
loop_
_entity.id
_entity.type
_entity.pdbx_description
1 polymer ?
#
loop_
_entity_poly.entity_id
_entity_poly.type
_entity_poly.pdbx_seq_one_letter_code
_entity_poly.pdbx_strand_id
1 'polypeptide(L)'
;LAAAVQQAINNNPDVTARLNALRAAANEVDVARGQYLPSVDLSASVGRDSDRITSRSPASQSLSRNGLALSASQILWDGMATSKEVSRLGHARLTRYFEFLGATEETALEATRAYLDVERYRKLVSLAEDNYVQHKYAFDQLQTKFKAGVGRGVDAEQANARLALAESNLTTEQANLHDVSARYLRIVGDLPPASSAAVNPQLSKGILPANIDTINQALAQHPSISAAIENLRAAQAQAQGAESRYQPTVEARVRTGVGKNFDGVQDQKRDSSAEILLNWNLFNGGSDKARVRQYADLINQAADQRDRACRDVRQTVAIAHNDIRKLQDQLVALDRNVLAIEKARDAYRQQFDIGQRSLLDLLNAENELYTAKRSYANAETDLQLAYARTQAAKYSLTSTLGLSREAEGTQELVQDWQAADDAAQRCPVTAIDVKATSLGELDARARKLAVPALTAAPVVAAPSAPAPVASPAVATVQQRLRDWADAWMAKDVDGYLSFYAKDFAPSRSTSAKWIAERRRLVSKTGTIELTLDDIQTQAHGD
;
A
#
# COMPACT_ATOMS: atom_id res chain seq x y z
N LEU A 1 -9.00 2.44 13.89
CA LEU A 1 -7.89 2.66 12.95
C LEU A 1 -7.16 3.98 13.25
N ALA A 2 -7.80 5.16 13.14
CA ALA A 2 -7.14 6.47 13.32
C ALA A 2 -6.36 6.58 14.64
N ALA A 3 -6.94 6.15 15.77
CA ALA A 3 -6.27 6.19 17.07
C ALA A 3 -4.99 5.31 17.10
N ALA A 4 -5.04 4.11 16.52
CA ALA A 4 -3.87 3.23 16.44
C ALA A 4 -2.76 3.83 15.57
N VAL A 5 -3.13 4.43 14.43
CA VAL A 5 -2.18 5.11 13.54
C VAL A 5 -1.57 6.34 14.23
N GLN A 6 -2.38 7.14 14.92
CA GLN A 6 -1.88 8.30 15.67
C GLN A 6 -0.89 7.88 16.77
N GLN A 7 -1.19 6.80 17.47
CA GLN A 7 -0.31 6.26 18.50
C GLN A 7 1.02 5.78 17.91
N ALA A 8 0.97 5.06 16.77
CA ALA A 8 2.18 4.64 16.06
C ALA A 8 3.02 5.85 15.63
N ILE A 9 2.42 6.87 14.99
CA ILE A 9 3.13 8.08 14.58
C ILE A 9 3.81 8.77 15.76
N ASN A 10 3.17 8.81 16.93
CA ASN A 10 3.70 9.50 18.10
C ASN A 10 4.84 8.75 18.79
N ASN A 11 4.75 7.43 18.85
CA ASN A 11 5.60 6.59 19.71
C ASN A 11 6.61 5.74 18.94
N ASN A 12 6.48 5.60 17.61
CA ASN A 12 7.38 4.75 16.83
C ASN A 12 8.81 5.28 16.87
N PRO A 13 9.82 4.45 17.22
CA PRO A 13 11.22 4.83 17.27
C PRO A 13 11.77 5.38 15.96
N ASP A 14 11.32 4.88 14.80
CA ASP A 14 11.80 5.34 13.49
C ASP A 14 11.41 6.80 13.22
N VAL A 15 10.15 7.17 13.51
CA VAL A 15 9.68 8.56 13.41
C VAL A 15 10.40 9.47 14.41
N THR A 16 10.57 8.98 15.65
CA THR A 16 11.29 9.73 16.68
C THR A 16 12.77 9.93 16.34
N ALA A 17 13.42 8.93 15.76
CA ALA A 17 14.80 9.05 15.29
C ALA A 17 14.93 10.12 14.17
N ARG A 18 13.99 10.17 13.22
CA ARG A 18 13.96 11.20 12.17
C ARG A 18 13.70 12.60 12.74
N LEU A 19 12.82 12.72 13.74
CA LEU A 19 12.60 13.99 14.43
C LEU A 19 13.86 14.46 15.15
N ASN A 20 14.59 13.58 15.82
CA ASN A 20 15.84 13.91 16.48
C ASN A 20 16.94 14.29 15.46
N ALA A 21 16.99 13.62 14.30
CA ALA A 21 17.89 13.99 13.21
C ALA A 21 17.58 15.38 12.66
N LEU A 22 16.30 15.77 12.55
CA LEU A 22 15.89 17.12 12.18
C LEU A 22 16.36 18.16 13.22
N ARG A 23 16.17 17.87 14.51
CA ARG A 23 16.64 18.75 15.60
C ARG A 23 18.16 18.89 15.61
N ALA A 24 18.88 17.80 15.38
CA ALA A 24 20.33 17.82 15.25
C ALA A 24 20.78 18.71 14.07
N ALA A 25 20.14 18.56 12.91
CA ALA A 25 20.44 19.41 11.75
C ALA A 25 20.11 20.89 11.97
N ALA A 26 19.09 21.21 12.78
CA ALA A 26 18.81 22.59 13.18
C ALA A 26 19.98 23.18 14.02
N ASN A 27 20.44 22.41 14.99
CA ASN A 27 21.60 22.83 15.82
C ASN A 27 22.89 22.93 14.99
N GLU A 28 23.05 22.10 13.94
CA GLU A 28 24.21 22.20 13.03
C GLU A 28 24.25 23.53 12.25
N VAL A 29 23.07 24.04 11.86
CA VAL A 29 22.97 25.39 11.27
C VAL A 29 23.45 26.46 12.27
N ASP A 30 23.07 26.34 13.54
CA ASP A 30 23.46 27.31 14.57
C ASP A 30 24.95 27.19 14.90
N VAL A 31 25.54 26.00 14.87
CA VAL A 31 26.99 25.79 14.95
C VAL A 31 27.71 26.54 13.83
N ALA A 32 27.24 26.41 12.59
CA ALA A 32 27.82 27.12 11.46
C ALA A 32 27.66 28.67 11.59
N ARG A 33 26.48 29.12 12.04
CA ARG A 33 26.24 30.54 12.34
C ARG A 33 27.16 31.10 13.42
N GLY A 34 27.59 30.25 14.36
CA GLY A 34 28.56 30.60 15.38
C GLY A 34 29.88 31.14 14.80
N GLN A 35 30.24 30.75 13.56
CA GLN A 35 31.44 31.27 12.89
C GLN A 35 31.35 32.76 12.50
N TYR A 36 30.16 33.36 12.51
CA TYR A 36 29.98 34.79 12.37
C TYR A 36 30.34 35.59 13.66
N LEU A 37 30.50 34.91 14.78
CA LEU A 37 30.81 35.51 16.08
C LEU A 37 32.27 35.28 16.44
N PRO A 38 32.86 36.14 17.31
CA PRO A 38 34.21 35.93 17.74
C PRO A 38 34.35 34.67 18.60
N SER A 39 35.44 33.92 18.39
CA SER A 39 35.88 32.92 19.35
C SER A 39 36.75 33.58 20.43
N VAL A 40 36.57 33.16 21.69
CA VAL A 40 37.37 33.64 22.83
C VAL A 40 37.95 32.44 23.53
N ASP A 41 39.26 32.35 23.57
CA ASP A 41 40.00 31.23 24.11
C ASP A 41 40.92 31.67 25.27
N LEU A 42 40.87 30.93 26.37
CA LEU A 42 41.82 31.07 27.49
C LEU A 42 42.80 29.90 27.43
N SER A 43 44.07 30.20 27.33
CA SER A 43 45.16 29.23 27.36
C SER A 43 46.06 29.41 28.58
N ALA A 44 46.42 28.29 29.22
CA ALA A 44 47.40 28.27 30.30
C ALA A 44 48.55 27.36 29.86
N SER A 45 49.77 27.81 30.09
CA SER A 45 50.96 27.04 29.73
C SER A 45 51.98 27.05 30.85
N VAL A 46 52.64 25.93 31.03
CA VAL A 46 53.84 25.78 31.86
C VAL A 46 54.82 24.92 31.07
N GLY A 47 56.09 25.39 31.03
CA GLY A 47 57.07 24.68 30.21
C GLY A 47 58.49 25.10 30.58
N ARG A 48 59.44 24.45 29.93
CA ARG A 48 60.86 24.81 29.98
C ARG A 48 61.38 24.86 28.54
N ASP A 49 61.85 26.02 28.18
CA ASP A 49 62.50 26.25 26.88
C ASP A 49 64.01 26.20 27.05
N SER A 50 64.68 25.60 26.09
CA SER A 50 66.13 25.60 26.01
C SER A 50 66.51 25.96 24.59
N ASP A 51 67.23 27.06 24.47
CA ASP A 51 67.71 27.56 23.18
C ASP A 51 69.22 27.75 23.17
N ARG A 52 69.79 27.82 21.98
CA ARG A 52 71.19 28.14 21.76
C ARG A 52 71.29 29.17 20.63
N ILE A 53 71.71 30.38 21.01
CA ILE A 53 71.92 31.48 20.07
C ILE A 53 73.40 31.86 20.14
N THR A 54 74.15 31.61 19.08
CA THR A 54 75.61 31.76 19.06
C THR A 54 76.13 33.25 19.21
N SER A 55 75.26 34.21 18.87
CA SER A 55 75.54 35.66 19.04
C SER A 55 75.21 36.19 20.43
N ARG A 56 74.66 35.35 21.34
CA ARG A 56 74.30 35.74 22.71
C ARG A 56 75.33 35.17 23.70
N SER A 57 75.58 35.88 24.80
CA SER A 57 76.40 35.39 25.90
C SER A 57 75.60 35.33 27.19
N PRO A 58 75.42 34.13 27.81
CA PRO A 58 75.85 32.81 27.35
C PRO A 58 75.08 32.34 26.14
N ALA A 59 75.68 31.58 25.23
CA ALA A 59 75.09 31.12 23.99
C ALA A 59 73.89 30.12 24.22
N SER A 60 73.96 29.33 25.27
CA SER A 60 72.88 28.42 25.66
C SER A 60 72.16 28.97 26.90
N GLN A 61 70.82 28.99 26.83
CA GLN A 61 69.97 29.45 27.93
C GLN A 61 68.80 28.43 28.11
N SER A 62 68.41 28.23 29.38
CA SER A 62 67.25 27.42 29.72
C SER A 62 66.37 28.26 30.65
N LEU A 63 65.13 28.42 30.24
CA LEU A 63 64.12 29.21 30.94
C LEU A 63 62.91 28.34 31.33
N SER A 64 62.47 28.47 32.59
CA SER A 64 61.19 27.98 32.97
C SER A 64 60.12 29.04 32.68
N ARG A 65 59.12 28.71 31.94
CA ARG A 65 58.03 29.63 31.61
C ARG A 65 56.71 29.18 32.20
N ASN A 66 55.85 30.07 32.50
CA ASN A 66 54.47 29.92 32.76
C ASN A 66 53.69 31.13 32.28
N GLY A 67 52.42 30.92 31.96
CA GLY A 67 51.58 32.00 31.52
C GLY A 67 50.12 31.65 31.31
N LEU A 68 49.32 32.67 31.36
CA LEU A 68 47.91 32.68 30.97
C LEU A 68 47.76 33.64 29.80
N ALA A 69 47.08 33.24 28.75
CA ALA A 69 46.75 34.11 27.62
C ALA A 69 45.27 34.04 27.29
N LEU A 70 44.66 35.19 27.11
CA LEU A 70 43.31 35.33 26.56
C LEU A 70 43.43 35.81 25.12
N SER A 71 42.81 35.09 24.20
CA SER A 71 42.79 35.47 22.79
C SER A 71 41.34 35.54 22.31
N ALA A 72 41.05 36.50 21.45
CA ALA A 72 39.81 36.61 20.73
C ALA A 72 40.13 36.70 19.23
N SER A 73 39.43 35.88 18.42
CA SER A 73 39.56 35.91 16.96
C SER A 73 38.21 36.02 16.30
N GLN A 74 38.15 36.85 15.25
CA GLN A 74 36.94 37.09 14.46
C GLN A 74 37.26 37.04 12.98
N ILE A 75 36.61 36.18 12.26
CA ILE A 75 36.64 36.18 10.79
C ILE A 75 35.87 37.41 10.29
N LEU A 76 36.51 38.27 9.55
CA LEU A 76 35.93 39.45 8.91
C LEU A 76 35.51 39.16 7.46
N TRP A 77 36.30 38.31 6.78
CA TRP A 77 36.04 37.88 5.42
C TRP A 77 36.64 36.49 5.16
N ASP A 78 35.88 35.60 4.58
CA ASP A 78 36.28 34.22 4.25
C ASP A 78 35.92 33.81 2.82
N GLY A 79 35.70 34.79 1.94
CA GLY A 79 35.27 34.50 0.57
C GLY A 79 33.85 33.90 0.48
N MET A 80 32.98 34.19 1.44
CA MET A 80 31.60 33.66 1.57
C MET A 80 31.53 32.18 2.03
N ALA A 81 32.63 31.57 2.49
CA ALA A 81 32.65 30.18 2.94
C ALA A 81 31.60 29.89 4.02
N THR A 82 31.59 30.68 5.09
CA THR A 82 30.64 30.57 6.21
C THR A 82 29.19 30.76 5.72
N SER A 83 28.95 31.75 4.86
CA SER A 83 27.62 32.02 4.31
C SER A 83 27.09 30.84 3.49
N LYS A 84 27.92 30.25 2.65
CA LYS A 84 27.55 29.09 1.83
C LYS A 84 27.40 27.82 2.65
N GLU A 85 28.19 27.66 3.71
CA GLU A 85 28.06 26.56 4.66
C GLU A 85 26.74 26.64 5.44
N VAL A 86 26.36 27.84 5.94
CA VAL A 86 25.04 28.04 6.56
C VAL A 86 23.91 27.76 5.59
N SER A 87 24.03 28.16 4.32
CA SER A 87 23.06 27.87 3.28
C SER A 87 22.97 26.35 3.03
N ARG A 88 24.10 25.65 2.87
CA ARG A 88 24.18 24.21 2.70
C ARG A 88 23.47 23.45 3.82
N LEU A 89 23.79 23.81 5.06
CA LEU A 89 23.20 23.20 6.25
C LEU A 89 21.70 23.55 6.39
N GLY A 90 21.29 24.74 5.97
CA GLY A 90 19.87 25.11 5.87
C GLY A 90 19.09 24.19 4.94
N HIS A 91 19.64 23.91 3.74
CA HIS A 91 19.06 22.94 2.82
C HIS A 91 19.11 21.50 3.36
N ALA A 92 20.20 21.10 4.02
CA ALA A 92 20.31 19.82 4.68
C ALA A 92 19.25 19.65 5.80
N ARG A 93 18.98 20.70 6.58
CA ARG A 93 17.89 20.71 7.58
C ARG A 93 16.52 20.49 6.92
N LEU A 94 16.23 21.15 5.80
CA LEU A 94 15.00 20.93 5.03
C LEU A 94 14.91 19.52 4.48
N THR A 95 16.02 18.94 4.02
CA THR A 95 16.08 17.53 3.63
C THR A 95 15.63 16.63 4.80
N ARG A 96 16.17 16.84 6.01
CA ARG A 96 15.75 16.07 7.21
C ARG A 96 14.29 16.30 7.59
N TYR A 97 13.77 17.49 7.38
CA TYR A 97 12.36 17.78 7.59
C TYR A 97 11.46 16.93 6.65
N PHE A 98 11.76 16.92 5.36
CA PHE A 98 11.00 16.11 4.41
C PHE A 98 11.17 14.59 4.63
N GLU A 99 12.35 14.15 5.06
CA GLU A 99 12.57 12.75 5.49
C GLU A 99 11.71 12.40 6.72
N PHE A 100 11.56 13.30 7.68
CA PHE A 100 10.68 13.13 8.83
C PHE A 100 9.21 13.02 8.41
N LEU A 101 8.75 13.86 7.49
CA LEU A 101 7.40 13.79 6.94
C LEU A 101 7.16 12.46 6.22
N GLY A 102 8.13 12.02 5.40
CA GLY A 102 8.06 10.73 4.69
C GLY A 102 7.98 9.55 5.64
N ALA A 103 8.82 9.54 6.69
CA ALA A 103 8.82 8.48 7.71
C ALA A 103 7.50 8.45 8.51
N THR A 104 6.90 9.60 8.77
CA THR A 104 5.59 9.71 9.42
C THR A 104 4.49 9.06 8.57
N GLU A 105 4.48 9.34 7.28
CA GLU A 105 3.51 8.77 6.33
C GLU A 105 3.72 7.26 6.14
N GLU A 106 4.96 6.81 6.05
CA GLU A 106 5.30 5.38 5.94
C GLU A 106 4.89 4.61 7.20
N THR A 107 5.17 5.17 8.39
CA THR A 107 4.72 4.59 9.67
C THR A 107 3.19 4.54 9.75
N ALA A 108 2.51 5.57 9.26
CA ALA A 108 1.04 5.58 9.17
C ALA A 108 0.53 4.45 8.27
N LEU A 109 1.19 4.20 7.13
CA LEU A 109 0.84 3.09 6.24
C LEU A 109 1.11 1.72 6.89
N GLU A 110 2.26 1.55 7.54
CA GLU A 110 2.58 0.31 8.26
C GLU A 110 1.60 0.03 9.40
N ALA A 111 1.23 1.03 10.18
CA ALA A 111 0.24 0.91 11.25
C ALA A 111 -1.16 0.59 10.70
N THR A 112 -1.55 1.24 9.60
CA THR A 112 -2.80 0.94 8.89
C THR A 112 -2.82 -0.50 8.40
N ARG A 113 -1.72 -0.97 7.80
CA ARG A 113 -1.58 -2.36 7.36
C ARG A 113 -1.67 -3.33 8.53
N ALA A 114 -0.93 -3.07 9.61
CA ALA A 114 -0.95 -3.93 10.78
C ALA A 114 -2.36 -4.05 11.40
N TYR A 115 -3.10 -2.93 11.44
CA TYR A 115 -4.49 -2.91 11.88
C TYR A 115 -5.40 -3.75 10.98
N LEU A 116 -5.34 -3.53 9.66
CA LEU A 116 -6.15 -4.26 8.68
C LEU A 116 -5.82 -5.75 8.63
N ASP A 117 -4.55 -6.13 8.81
CA ASP A 117 -4.13 -7.53 8.86
C ASP A 117 -4.69 -8.24 10.11
N VAL A 118 -4.73 -7.59 11.29
CA VAL A 118 -5.40 -8.16 12.48
C VAL A 118 -6.88 -8.41 12.22
N GLU A 119 -7.58 -7.46 11.58
CA GLU A 119 -9.00 -7.62 11.22
C GLU A 119 -9.20 -8.77 10.24
N ARG A 120 -8.37 -8.83 9.23
CA ARG A 120 -8.35 -9.92 8.25
C ARG A 120 -8.27 -11.27 8.93
N TYR A 121 -7.26 -11.46 9.76
CA TYR A 121 -7.02 -12.77 10.38
C TYR A 121 -8.05 -13.14 11.45
N ARG A 122 -8.65 -12.17 12.13
CA ARG A 122 -9.83 -12.42 12.98
C ARG A 122 -11.00 -12.99 12.17
N LYS A 123 -11.27 -12.40 11.00
CA LYS A 123 -12.32 -12.88 10.09
C LYS A 123 -11.98 -14.27 9.53
N LEU A 124 -10.71 -14.50 9.18
CA LEU A 124 -10.26 -15.81 8.68
C LEU A 124 -10.32 -16.91 9.75
N VAL A 125 -9.97 -16.60 11.01
CA VAL A 125 -10.15 -17.52 12.14
C VAL A 125 -11.62 -17.87 12.31
N SER A 126 -12.53 -16.90 12.31
CA SER A 126 -13.98 -17.15 12.41
C SER A 126 -14.48 -18.04 11.30
N LEU A 127 -14.03 -17.82 10.05
CA LEU A 127 -14.39 -18.70 8.92
C LEU A 127 -13.81 -20.11 9.08
N ALA A 128 -12.62 -20.26 9.64
CA ALA A 128 -12.01 -21.56 9.89
C ALA A 128 -12.70 -22.29 11.05
N GLU A 129 -13.17 -21.58 12.08
CA GLU A 129 -13.99 -22.11 13.18
C GLU A 129 -15.32 -22.66 12.63
N ASP A 130 -16.02 -21.87 11.81
CA ASP A 130 -17.26 -22.31 11.16
C ASP A 130 -17.02 -23.57 10.31
N ASN A 131 -15.95 -23.59 9.52
CA ASN A 131 -15.57 -24.74 8.71
C ASN A 131 -15.28 -25.98 9.56
N TYR A 132 -14.55 -25.84 10.66
CA TYR A 132 -14.29 -26.91 11.62
C TYR A 132 -15.58 -27.46 12.21
N VAL A 133 -16.49 -26.60 12.67
CA VAL A 133 -17.77 -26.98 13.25
C VAL A 133 -18.62 -27.81 12.25
N GLN A 134 -18.69 -27.39 10.99
CA GLN A 134 -19.45 -28.14 9.96
C GLN A 134 -18.83 -29.51 9.69
N HIS A 135 -17.50 -29.62 9.61
CA HIS A 135 -16.81 -30.88 9.39
C HIS A 135 -16.92 -31.82 10.62
N LYS A 136 -16.84 -31.27 11.83
CA LYS A 136 -17.02 -32.03 13.08
C LYS A 136 -18.42 -32.60 13.19
N TYR A 137 -19.44 -31.78 12.93
CA TYR A 137 -20.83 -32.23 12.91
C TYR A 137 -21.05 -33.39 11.91
N ALA A 138 -20.52 -33.21 10.70
CA ALA A 138 -20.63 -34.23 9.66
C ALA A 138 -19.91 -35.54 10.04
N PHE A 139 -18.71 -35.44 10.61
CA PHE A 139 -17.95 -36.59 11.10
C PHE A 139 -18.73 -37.36 12.19
N ASP A 140 -19.27 -36.64 13.19
CA ASP A 140 -20.01 -37.24 14.30
C ASP A 140 -21.27 -37.98 13.82
N GLN A 141 -21.98 -37.43 12.81
CA GLN A 141 -23.12 -38.08 12.18
C GLN A 141 -22.74 -39.40 11.47
N LEU A 142 -21.63 -39.39 10.70
CA LEU A 142 -21.14 -40.59 10.02
C LEU A 142 -20.66 -41.65 11.00
N GLN A 143 -19.92 -41.24 12.01
CA GLN A 143 -19.42 -42.16 13.04
C GLN A 143 -20.58 -42.84 13.78
N THR A 144 -21.66 -42.10 14.05
CA THR A 144 -22.87 -42.64 14.70
C THR A 144 -23.56 -43.66 13.77
N LYS A 145 -23.74 -43.36 12.48
CA LYS A 145 -24.30 -44.28 11.47
C LYS A 145 -23.42 -45.53 11.30
N PHE A 146 -22.12 -45.40 11.30
CA PHE A 146 -21.17 -46.52 11.21
C PHE A 146 -21.27 -47.45 12.43
N LYS A 147 -21.26 -46.88 13.67
CA LYS A 147 -21.43 -47.64 14.91
C LYS A 147 -22.78 -48.37 14.98
N ALA A 148 -23.84 -47.80 14.38
CA ALA A 148 -25.15 -48.40 14.28
C ALA A 148 -25.26 -49.47 13.15
N GLY A 149 -24.16 -49.73 12.41
CA GLY A 149 -24.13 -50.74 11.34
C GLY A 149 -24.83 -50.34 10.03
N VAL A 150 -25.27 -49.06 9.92
CA VAL A 150 -25.99 -48.55 8.72
C VAL A 150 -25.11 -47.62 7.86
N GLY A 151 -23.86 -47.36 8.25
CA GLY A 151 -22.89 -46.53 7.55
C GLY A 151 -21.70 -47.34 7.03
N ARG A 152 -21.01 -46.80 6.01
CA ARG A 152 -19.77 -47.38 5.47
C ARG A 152 -18.56 -46.85 6.25
N GLY A 153 -17.62 -47.73 6.63
CA GLY A 153 -16.39 -47.34 7.32
C GLY A 153 -15.52 -46.36 6.50
N VAL A 154 -15.49 -46.55 5.17
CA VAL A 154 -14.75 -45.64 4.25
C VAL A 154 -15.24 -44.19 4.34
N ASP A 155 -16.55 -43.97 4.43
CA ASP A 155 -17.16 -42.65 4.53
C ASP A 155 -16.76 -41.96 5.86
N ALA A 156 -16.70 -42.76 6.95
CA ALA A 156 -16.26 -42.26 8.26
C ALA A 156 -14.78 -41.84 8.25
N GLU A 157 -13.91 -42.65 7.61
CA GLU A 157 -12.47 -42.33 7.48
C GLU A 157 -12.23 -41.11 6.57
N GLN A 158 -12.99 -40.94 5.49
CA GLN A 158 -12.89 -39.75 4.66
C GLN A 158 -13.38 -38.49 5.37
N ALA A 159 -14.42 -38.56 6.18
CA ALA A 159 -14.86 -37.44 7.00
C ALA A 159 -13.84 -37.10 8.09
N ASN A 160 -13.18 -38.11 8.68
CA ASN A 160 -12.09 -37.92 9.62
C ASN A 160 -10.92 -37.16 8.98
N ALA A 161 -10.52 -37.56 7.76
CA ALA A 161 -9.46 -36.85 7.01
C ALA A 161 -9.83 -35.39 6.71
N ARG A 162 -11.11 -35.12 6.37
CA ARG A 162 -11.60 -33.74 6.14
C ARG A 162 -11.66 -32.92 7.42
N LEU A 163 -12.04 -33.53 8.55
CA LEU A 163 -12.00 -32.89 9.86
C LEU A 163 -10.56 -32.51 10.26
N ALA A 164 -9.61 -33.45 10.09
CA ALA A 164 -8.20 -33.17 10.37
C ALA A 164 -7.65 -32.02 9.51
N LEU A 165 -8.09 -31.90 8.25
CA LEU A 165 -7.73 -30.76 7.39
C LEU A 165 -8.33 -29.45 7.91
N ALA A 166 -9.60 -29.47 8.34
CA ALA A 166 -10.25 -28.28 8.92
C ALA A 166 -9.58 -27.83 10.23
N GLU A 167 -9.15 -28.79 11.08
CA GLU A 167 -8.38 -28.52 12.30
C GLU A 167 -7.01 -27.89 11.97
N SER A 168 -6.31 -28.43 10.98
CA SER A 168 -5.04 -27.86 10.50
C SER A 168 -5.22 -26.44 9.97
N ASN A 169 -6.28 -26.18 9.21
CA ASN A 169 -6.58 -24.83 8.72
C ASN A 169 -6.85 -23.86 9.88
N LEU A 170 -7.64 -24.27 10.88
CA LEU A 170 -7.94 -23.45 12.06
C LEU A 170 -6.67 -23.12 12.84
N THR A 171 -5.81 -24.11 13.09
CA THR A 171 -4.52 -23.91 13.77
C THR A 171 -3.64 -22.93 12.99
N THR A 172 -3.61 -23.02 11.67
CA THR A 172 -2.84 -22.13 10.81
C THR A 172 -3.34 -20.69 10.90
N GLU A 173 -4.66 -20.47 10.82
CA GLU A 173 -5.20 -19.10 10.91
C GLU A 173 -5.05 -18.49 12.31
N GLN A 174 -5.11 -19.30 13.38
CA GLN A 174 -4.81 -18.86 14.74
C GLN A 174 -3.34 -18.45 14.91
N ALA A 175 -2.41 -19.22 14.36
CA ALA A 175 -0.99 -18.87 14.34
C ALA A 175 -0.74 -17.56 13.56
N ASN A 176 -1.36 -17.42 12.38
CA ASN A 176 -1.27 -16.19 11.59
C ASN A 176 -1.80 -14.97 12.36
N LEU A 177 -2.93 -15.12 13.08
CA LEU A 177 -3.48 -14.05 13.93
C LEU A 177 -2.51 -13.64 15.03
N HIS A 178 -1.82 -14.60 15.65
CA HIS A 178 -0.76 -14.33 16.63
C HIS A 178 0.37 -13.51 16.00
N ASP A 179 0.85 -13.91 14.83
CA ASP A 179 1.97 -13.26 14.16
C ASP A 179 1.65 -11.81 13.73
N VAL A 180 0.46 -11.57 13.18
CA VAL A 180 0.05 -10.20 12.85
C VAL A 180 -0.22 -9.35 14.10
N SER A 181 -0.67 -9.95 15.20
CA SER A 181 -0.83 -9.26 16.48
C SER A 181 0.51 -8.85 17.09
N ALA A 182 1.54 -9.70 16.97
CA ALA A 182 2.91 -9.37 17.37
C ALA A 182 3.50 -8.23 16.49
N ARG A 183 3.21 -8.25 15.17
CA ARG A 183 3.60 -7.16 14.28
C ARG A 183 2.90 -5.84 14.65
N TYR A 184 1.61 -5.90 14.94
CA TYR A 184 0.84 -4.75 15.41
C TYR A 184 1.46 -4.16 16.69
N LEU A 185 1.76 -5.00 17.69
CA LEU A 185 2.41 -4.57 18.92
C LEU A 185 3.75 -3.86 18.65
N ARG A 186 4.56 -4.38 17.73
CA ARG A 186 5.85 -3.75 17.34
C ARG A 186 5.66 -2.36 16.74
N ILE A 187 4.64 -2.18 15.89
CA ILE A 187 4.45 -0.93 15.13
C ILE A 187 3.71 0.11 15.96
N VAL A 188 2.65 -0.29 16.65
CA VAL A 188 1.75 0.62 17.40
C VAL A 188 2.20 0.82 18.85
N GLY A 189 2.86 -0.17 19.43
CA GLY A 189 3.33 -0.15 20.81
C GLY A 189 2.36 -0.74 21.83
N ASP A 190 1.13 -1.10 21.43
CA ASP A 190 0.11 -1.72 22.27
C ASP A 190 -0.48 -2.95 21.59
N LEU A 191 -1.16 -3.80 22.39
CA LEU A 191 -1.91 -4.94 21.85
C LEU A 191 -3.11 -4.46 21.01
N PRO A 192 -3.48 -5.21 19.95
CA PRO A 192 -4.65 -4.87 19.16
C PRO A 192 -5.91 -4.91 20.05
N PRO A 193 -6.86 -3.97 19.90
CA PRO A 193 -8.09 -3.92 20.68
C PRO A 193 -8.90 -5.20 20.50
N ALA A 194 -9.57 -5.67 21.54
CA ALA A 194 -10.35 -6.91 21.52
C ALA A 194 -11.49 -6.89 20.48
N SER A 195 -12.11 -5.74 20.28
CA SER A 195 -13.09 -5.51 19.23
C SER A 195 -12.65 -4.34 18.38
N SER A 196 -12.76 -4.47 17.06
CA SER A 196 -12.45 -3.42 16.13
C SER A 196 -13.72 -2.84 15.54
N ALA A 197 -13.65 -1.55 15.25
CA ALA A 197 -14.70 -0.90 14.50
C ALA A 197 -14.61 -1.32 13.02
N ALA A 198 -15.79 -1.46 12.38
CA ALA A 198 -15.89 -1.73 10.96
C ALA A 198 -14.97 -0.82 10.11
N VAL A 199 -14.61 -1.32 8.94
CA VAL A 199 -13.78 -0.67 7.90
C VAL A 199 -14.03 0.84 7.82
N ASN A 200 -12.95 1.61 7.86
CA ASN A 200 -13.05 3.07 7.79
C ASN A 200 -13.26 3.52 6.33
N PRO A 201 -14.48 4.00 5.96
CA PRO A 201 -14.77 4.42 4.59
C PRO A 201 -13.97 5.65 4.13
N GLN A 202 -13.20 6.28 5.02
CA GLN A 202 -12.38 7.45 4.69
C GLN A 202 -11.19 7.11 3.79
N LEU A 203 -10.67 5.88 3.82
CA LEU A 203 -9.49 5.50 3.02
C LEU A 203 -9.69 5.66 1.50
N SER A 204 -10.90 5.46 1.00
CA SER A 204 -11.22 5.65 -0.42
C SER A 204 -11.51 7.11 -0.81
N LYS A 205 -11.66 8.02 0.17
CA LYS A 205 -12.06 9.39 -0.06
C LYS A 205 -10.95 10.20 -0.75
N GLY A 206 -11.30 10.93 -1.80
CA GLY A 206 -10.34 11.80 -2.49
C GLY A 206 -9.34 11.09 -3.41
N ILE A 207 -9.56 9.80 -3.70
CA ILE A 207 -8.83 9.09 -4.76
C ILE A 207 -9.46 9.46 -6.10
N LEU A 208 -8.64 10.00 -7.00
CA LEU A 208 -9.08 10.45 -8.32
C LEU A 208 -9.29 9.24 -9.25
N PRO A 209 -10.30 9.28 -10.15
CA PRO A 209 -10.59 8.17 -11.05
C PRO A 209 -9.46 7.90 -12.05
N ALA A 210 -8.78 8.96 -12.50
CA ALA A 210 -7.67 8.85 -13.46
C ALA A 210 -6.32 8.67 -12.75
N ASN A 211 -5.55 7.69 -13.19
CA ASN A 211 -4.22 7.42 -12.68
C ASN A 211 -3.27 8.61 -12.87
N ILE A 212 -3.35 9.28 -14.03
CA ILE A 212 -2.53 10.46 -14.37
C ILE A 212 -2.73 11.59 -13.36
N ASP A 213 -3.96 11.89 -12.97
CA ASP A 213 -4.26 12.97 -12.02
C ASP A 213 -3.72 12.65 -10.62
N THR A 214 -3.84 11.39 -10.21
CA THR A 214 -3.27 10.88 -8.95
C THR A 214 -1.75 11.00 -8.93
N ILE A 215 -1.08 10.67 -10.05
CA ILE A 215 0.37 10.81 -10.19
C ILE A 215 0.78 12.28 -10.14
N ASN A 216 0.11 13.17 -10.87
CA ASN A 216 0.42 14.60 -10.87
C ASN A 216 0.30 15.20 -9.46
N GLN A 217 -0.73 14.84 -8.71
CA GLN A 217 -0.90 15.27 -7.33
C GLN A 217 0.26 14.77 -6.43
N ALA A 218 0.65 13.51 -6.57
CA ALA A 218 1.75 12.93 -5.82
C ALA A 218 3.09 13.64 -6.14
N LEU A 219 3.39 13.87 -7.41
CA LEU A 219 4.63 14.51 -7.84
C LEU A 219 4.78 15.93 -7.28
N ALA A 220 3.67 16.64 -7.06
CA ALA A 220 3.68 17.99 -6.51
C ALA A 220 3.94 18.04 -4.99
N GLN A 221 3.59 16.99 -4.24
CA GLN A 221 3.52 17.04 -2.78
C GLN A 221 4.41 16.01 -2.06
N HIS A 222 5.00 15.04 -2.78
CA HIS A 222 5.66 13.91 -2.16
C HIS A 222 6.98 14.29 -1.45
N PRO A 223 7.13 14.00 -0.14
CA PRO A 223 8.29 14.42 0.65
C PRO A 223 9.63 13.92 0.10
N SER A 224 9.68 12.73 -0.49
CA SER A 224 10.92 12.19 -1.06
C SER A 224 11.46 13.04 -2.20
N ILE A 225 10.58 13.63 -3.02
CA ILE A 225 10.97 14.53 -4.11
C ILE A 225 11.46 15.85 -3.52
N SER A 226 10.74 16.40 -2.54
CA SER A 226 11.11 17.63 -1.84
C SER A 226 12.47 17.48 -1.14
N ALA A 227 12.71 16.35 -0.47
CA ALA A 227 14.01 16.04 0.14
C ALA A 227 15.14 15.98 -0.90
N ALA A 228 14.89 15.36 -2.06
CA ALA A 228 15.89 15.29 -3.13
C ALA A 228 16.17 16.65 -3.78
N ILE A 229 15.17 17.53 -3.89
CA ILE A 229 15.34 18.92 -4.33
C ILE A 229 16.24 19.67 -3.35
N GLU A 230 15.99 19.55 -2.05
CA GLU A 230 16.79 20.22 -1.03
C GLU A 230 18.22 19.67 -0.96
N ASN A 231 18.39 18.36 -1.16
CA ASN A 231 19.72 17.75 -1.28
C ASN A 231 20.50 18.31 -2.49
N LEU A 232 19.85 18.53 -3.63
CA LEU A 232 20.46 19.18 -4.79
C LEU A 232 20.86 20.64 -4.47
N ARG A 233 20.00 21.40 -3.80
CA ARG A 233 20.29 22.78 -3.37
C ARG A 233 21.46 22.82 -2.39
N ALA A 234 21.54 21.84 -1.48
CA ALA A 234 22.67 21.70 -0.57
C ALA A 234 23.99 21.44 -1.33
N ALA A 235 23.98 20.54 -2.33
CA ALA A 235 25.14 20.27 -3.17
C ALA A 235 25.58 21.52 -3.98
N GLN A 236 24.63 22.31 -4.47
CA GLN A 236 24.90 23.58 -5.15
C GLN A 236 25.54 24.61 -4.20
N ALA A 237 25.02 24.76 -2.98
CA ALA A 237 25.59 25.64 -1.97
C ALA A 237 27.01 25.20 -1.58
N GLN A 238 27.26 23.89 -1.48
CA GLN A 238 28.57 23.33 -1.21
C GLN A 238 29.57 23.63 -2.33
N ALA A 239 29.15 23.51 -3.59
CA ALA A 239 29.99 23.85 -4.74
C ALA A 239 30.36 25.35 -4.74
N GLN A 240 29.37 26.21 -4.47
CA GLN A 240 29.61 27.65 -4.34
C GLN A 240 30.55 27.96 -3.18
N GLY A 241 30.41 27.27 -2.05
CA GLY A 241 31.33 27.38 -0.91
C GLY A 241 32.79 27.00 -1.23
N ALA A 242 32.98 26.05 -2.16
CA ALA A 242 34.34 25.67 -2.58
C ALA A 242 35.08 26.76 -3.36
N GLU A 243 34.36 27.67 -4.00
CA GLU A 243 34.94 28.82 -4.72
C GLU A 243 35.58 29.84 -3.76
N SER A 244 35.19 29.85 -2.47
CA SER A 244 35.80 30.72 -1.44
C SER A 244 37.32 30.52 -1.31
N ARG A 245 37.82 29.32 -1.65
CA ARG A 245 39.26 28.99 -1.59
C ARG A 245 40.14 29.79 -2.55
N TYR A 246 39.54 30.41 -3.57
CA TYR A 246 40.25 31.32 -4.46
C TYR A 246 40.32 32.73 -3.93
N GLN A 247 39.69 33.02 -2.79
CA GLN A 247 39.65 34.32 -2.18
C GLN A 247 40.54 34.38 -0.93
N PRO A 248 41.01 35.56 -0.53
CA PRO A 248 41.72 35.71 0.74
C PRO A 248 40.75 35.54 1.91
N THR A 249 41.28 35.11 3.06
CA THR A 249 40.61 35.20 4.36
C THR A 249 41.18 36.35 5.14
N VAL A 250 40.29 37.12 5.78
CA VAL A 250 40.68 38.25 6.65
C VAL A 250 40.16 37.99 8.05
N GLU A 251 41.05 38.01 9.03
CA GLU A 251 40.73 37.71 10.43
C GLU A 251 41.30 38.83 11.33
N ALA A 252 40.50 39.31 12.26
CA ALA A 252 40.96 40.16 13.35
C ALA A 252 41.29 39.29 14.56
N ARG A 253 42.51 39.51 15.15
CA ARG A 253 42.94 38.83 16.37
C ARG A 253 43.36 39.84 17.42
N VAL A 254 42.96 39.57 18.65
CA VAL A 254 43.44 40.28 19.84
C VAL A 254 43.89 39.23 20.83
N ARG A 255 45.11 39.43 21.37
CA ARG A 255 45.67 38.54 22.38
C ARG A 255 46.27 39.38 23.50
N THR A 256 46.05 38.92 24.73
CA THR A 256 46.78 39.47 25.90
C THR A 256 47.17 38.29 26.79
N GLY A 257 48.41 38.37 27.30
CA GLY A 257 48.93 37.29 28.14
C GLY A 257 49.82 37.85 29.27
N VAL A 258 49.84 37.09 30.36
CA VAL A 258 50.66 37.43 31.54
C VAL A 258 51.33 36.14 32.04
N GLY A 259 52.59 36.29 32.56
CA GLY A 259 53.31 35.13 33.04
C GLY A 259 54.72 35.43 33.50
N LYS A 260 55.50 34.39 33.73
CA LYS A 260 56.95 34.47 33.96
C LYS A 260 57.65 33.94 32.72
N ASN A 261 58.59 34.70 32.16
CA ASN A 261 59.26 34.42 30.89
C ASN A 261 58.23 34.07 29.81
N PHE A 262 57.16 34.87 29.71
CA PHE A 262 56.01 34.63 28.89
C PHE A 262 56.43 34.41 27.43
N ASP A 263 55.83 33.43 26.75
CA ASP A 263 56.16 32.99 25.39
C ASP A 263 57.64 32.64 25.14
N GLY A 264 58.43 32.31 26.21
CA GLY A 264 59.82 31.92 26.11
C GLY A 264 60.78 33.11 26.04
N VAL A 265 60.28 34.32 26.24
CA VAL A 265 61.15 35.55 26.29
C VAL A 265 61.57 35.84 27.73
N GLN A 266 62.87 35.97 27.95
CA GLN A 266 63.40 36.17 29.28
C GLN A 266 62.84 37.48 29.89
N ASP A 267 62.36 37.37 31.14
CA ASP A 267 61.82 38.47 31.96
C ASP A 267 60.53 39.11 31.40
N GLN A 268 59.95 38.57 30.34
CA GLN A 268 58.66 39.01 29.83
C GLN A 268 57.57 38.64 30.80
N LYS A 269 56.81 39.61 31.31
CA LYS A 269 55.71 39.44 32.27
C LYS A 269 54.37 39.62 31.64
N ARG A 270 54.28 40.35 30.54
CA ARG A 270 53.05 40.64 29.83
C ARG A 270 53.29 40.81 28.33
N ASP A 271 52.39 40.30 27.51
CA ASP A 271 52.33 40.59 26.09
C ASP A 271 50.92 40.93 25.68
N SER A 272 50.77 41.86 24.75
CA SER A 272 49.45 42.18 24.18
C SER A 272 49.60 42.53 22.71
N SER A 273 48.83 41.90 21.84
CA SER A 273 48.87 42.18 20.41
C SER A 273 47.42 42.34 19.88
N ALA A 274 47.26 43.19 18.90
CA ALA A 274 46.04 43.31 18.09
C ALA A 274 46.47 43.37 16.63
N GLU A 275 45.92 42.49 15.82
CA GLU A 275 46.37 42.39 14.44
C GLU A 275 45.18 42.06 13.52
N ILE A 276 45.26 42.43 12.25
CA ILE A 276 44.43 41.98 11.17
C ILE A 276 45.30 41.08 10.29
N LEU A 277 44.91 39.83 10.18
CA LEU A 277 45.65 38.83 9.42
C LEU A 277 44.93 38.58 8.10
N LEU A 278 45.64 38.72 6.98
CA LEU A 278 45.18 38.34 5.65
C LEU A 278 45.95 37.09 5.20
N ASN A 279 45.22 36.02 4.94
CA ASN A 279 45.78 34.79 4.39
C ASN A 279 45.18 34.54 2.99
N TRP A 280 46.04 34.38 1.98
CA TRP A 280 45.62 34.06 0.63
C TRP A 280 46.48 32.94 0.05
N ASN A 281 45.86 31.84 -0.24
CA ASN A 281 46.53 30.74 -0.90
C ASN A 281 46.52 30.99 -2.42
N LEU A 282 47.69 31.30 -2.98
CA LEU A 282 47.83 31.61 -4.40
C LEU A 282 47.98 30.33 -5.27
N PHE A 283 48.51 29.24 -4.70
CA PHE A 283 48.72 27.99 -5.41
C PHE A 283 48.85 26.82 -4.43
N ASN A 284 48.05 25.77 -4.65
CA ASN A 284 48.06 24.56 -3.82
C ASN A 284 48.17 23.27 -4.66
N GLY A 285 48.97 23.30 -5.75
CA GLY A 285 49.19 22.11 -6.57
C GLY A 285 47.98 21.69 -7.43
N GLY A 286 46.99 22.58 -7.63
CA GLY A 286 45.78 22.30 -8.43
C GLY A 286 44.67 21.60 -7.67
N SER A 287 44.80 21.43 -6.33
CA SER A 287 43.78 20.71 -5.52
C SER A 287 42.44 21.43 -5.52
N ASP A 288 42.41 22.78 -5.50
CA ASP A 288 41.17 23.55 -5.52
C ASP A 288 40.42 23.39 -6.86
N LYS A 289 41.17 23.38 -7.97
CA LYS A 289 40.57 23.10 -9.30
C LYS A 289 39.97 21.67 -9.37
N ALA A 290 40.66 20.70 -8.79
CA ALA A 290 40.13 19.33 -8.72
C ALA A 290 38.87 19.26 -7.83
N ARG A 291 38.85 20.01 -6.73
CA ARG A 291 37.69 20.06 -5.80
C ARG A 291 36.47 20.72 -6.44
N VAL A 292 36.63 21.78 -7.20
CA VAL A 292 35.52 22.41 -7.94
C VAL A 292 34.91 21.39 -8.94
N ARG A 293 35.75 20.64 -9.64
CA ARG A 293 35.24 19.56 -10.55
C ARG A 293 34.55 18.46 -9.77
N GLN A 294 35.08 18.04 -8.64
CA GLN A 294 34.42 17.04 -7.77
C GLN A 294 33.03 17.51 -7.36
N TYR A 295 32.85 18.76 -6.96
CA TYR A 295 31.55 19.28 -6.56
C TYR A 295 30.58 19.43 -7.74
N ALA A 296 31.08 19.73 -8.94
CA ALA A 296 30.25 19.71 -10.14
C ALA A 296 29.67 18.30 -10.40
N ASP A 297 30.47 17.25 -10.23
CA ASP A 297 30.01 15.87 -10.36
C ASP A 297 29.02 15.49 -9.25
N LEU A 298 29.21 15.99 -8.03
CA LEU A 298 28.26 15.79 -6.91
C LEU A 298 26.90 16.49 -7.14
N ILE A 299 26.90 17.65 -7.79
CA ILE A 299 25.66 18.31 -8.23
C ILE A 299 24.92 17.42 -9.24
N ASN A 300 25.62 16.88 -10.25
CA ASN A 300 25.03 15.97 -11.23
C ASN A 300 24.48 14.71 -10.55
N GLN A 301 25.21 14.12 -9.60
CA GLN A 301 24.76 12.99 -8.79
C GLN A 301 23.46 13.32 -8.03
N ALA A 302 23.39 14.48 -7.40
CA ALA A 302 22.20 14.92 -6.66
C ALA A 302 21.00 15.17 -7.59
N ALA A 303 21.24 15.68 -8.81
CA ALA A 303 20.22 15.84 -9.84
C ALA A 303 19.67 14.48 -10.29
N ASP A 304 20.54 13.49 -10.53
CA ASP A 304 20.12 12.13 -10.88
C ASP A 304 19.32 11.47 -9.75
N GLN A 305 19.70 11.68 -8.49
CA GLN A 305 18.95 11.19 -7.32
C GLN A 305 17.55 11.82 -7.24
N ARG A 306 17.41 13.11 -7.55
CA ARG A 306 16.11 13.77 -7.63
C ARG A 306 15.24 13.17 -8.74
N ASP A 307 15.80 12.95 -9.92
CA ASP A 307 15.09 12.38 -11.06
C ASP A 307 14.68 10.92 -10.79
N ARG A 308 15.53 10.18 -10.06
CA ARG A 308 15.20 8.85 -9.55
C ARG A 308 14.01 8.90 -8.59
N ALA A 309 14.03 9.78 -7.58
CA ALA A 309 12.94 9.91 -6.63
C ALA A 309 11.60 10.19 -7.33
N CYS A 310 11.61 11.03 -8.37
CA CYS A 310 10.45 11.30 -9.20
C CYS A 310 9.92 10.04 -9.90
N ARG A 311 10.81 9.23 -10.50
CA ARG A 311 10.44 7.98 -11.18
C ARG A 311 9.90 6.94 -10.22
N ASP A 312 10.49 6.83 -9.02
CA ASP A 312 10.09 5.89 -7.98
C ASP A 312 8.68 6.23 -7.47
N VAL A 313 8.39 7.50 -7.18
CA VAL A 313 7.05 7.97 -6.77
C VAL A 313 6.03 7.69 -7.87
N ARG A 314 6.34 8.03 -9.13
CA ARG A 314 5.44 7.77 -10.27
C ARG A 314 5.08 6.28 -10.39
N GLN A 315 6.06 5.40 -10.29
CA GLN A 315 5.86 3.95 -10.35
C GLN A 315 4.98 3.47 -9.19
N THR A 316 5.30 3.90 -7.97
CA THR A 316 4.58 3.49 -6.76
C THR A 316 3.11 3.88 -6.82
N VAL A 317 2.82 5.12 -7.22
CA VAL A 317 1.44 5.61 -7.38
C VAL A 317 0.71 4.86 -8.49
N ALA A 318 1.37 4.65 -9.64
CA ALA A 318 0.76 3.96 -10.77
C ALA A 318 0.35 2.53 -10.40
N ILE A 319 1.20 1.80 -9.68
CA ILE A 319 0.92 0.43 -9.22
C ILE A 319 -0.21 0.44 -8.19
N ALA A 320 -0.11 1.30 -7.16
CA ALA A 320 -1.10 1.35 -6.09
C ALA A 320 -2.50 1.69 -6.62
N HIS A 321 -2.60 2.66 -7.52
CA HIS A 321 -3.85 3.03 -8.16
C HIS A 321 -4.44 1.91 -9.05
N ASN A 322 -3.59 1.20 -9.80
CA ASN A 322 -4.03 0.07 -10.62
C ASN A 322 -4.54 -1.10 -9.77
N ASP A 323 -3.92 -1.32 -8.60
CA ASP A 323 -4.37 -2.35 -7.65
C ASP A 323 -5.80 -2.10 -7.16
N ILE A 324 -6.22 -0.85 -6.99
CA ILE A 324 -7.61 -0.51 -6.63
C ILE A 324 -8.58 -1.02 -7.70
N ARG A 325 -8.36 -0.70 -8.97
CA ARG A 325 -9.20 -1.15 -10.08
C ARG A 325 -9.28 -2.67 -10.15
N LYS A 326 -8.11 -3.33 -10.16
CA LYS A 326 -8.02 -4.79 -10.18
C LYS A 326 -8.84 -5.43 -9.06
N LEU A 327 -8.69 -4.92 -7.83
CA LEU A 327 -9.36 -5.51 -6.65
C LEU A 327 -10.86 -5.21 -6.63
N GLN A 328 -11.31 -4.07 -7.14
CA GLN A 328 -12.74 -3.78 -7.33
C GLN A 328 -13.38 -4.78 -8.30
N ASP A 329 -12.76 -4.99 -9.47
CA ASP A 329 -13.25 -5.95 -10.46
C ASP A 329 -13.22 -7.40 -9.92
N GLN A 330 -12.16 -7.75 -9.20
CA GLN A 330 -11.99 -9.07 -8.59
C GLN A 330 -13.04 -9.33 -7.50
N LEU A 331 -13.37 -8.35 -6.67
CA LEU A 331 -14.39 -8.49 -5.62
C LEU A 331 -15.77 -8.79 -6.20
N VAL A 332 -16.16 -8.15 -7.31
CA VAL A 332 -17.42 -8.45 -8.00
C VAL A 332 -17.48 -9.90 -8.45
N ALA A 333 -16.37 -10.44 -8.97
CA ALA A 333 -16.29 -11.83 -9.39
C ALA A 333 -16.31 -12.81 -8.20
N LEU A 334 -15.59 -12.48 -7.11
CA LEU A 334 -15.53 -13.30 -5.90
C LEU A 334 -16.87 -13.31 -5.14
N ASP A 335 -17.58 -12.18 -5.07
CA ASP A 335 -18.92 -12.11 -4.48
C ASP A 335 -19.89 -13.03 -5.20
N ARG A 336 -19.92 -12.96 -6.54
CA ARG A 336 -20.72 -13.86 -7.36
C ARG A 336 -20.34 -15.33 -7.15
N ASN A 337 -19.04 -15.63 -7.00
CA ASN A 337 -18.56 -16.98 -6.73
C ASN A 337 -19.04 -17.49 -5.36
N VAL A 338 -18.89 -16.68 -4.29
CA VAL A 338 -19.38 -17.04 -2.94
C VAL A 338 -20.88 -17.33 -2.98
N LEU A 339 -21.67 -16.44 -3.60
CA LEU A 339 -23.12 -16.60 -3.69
C LEU A 339 -23.52 -17.88 -4.45
N ALA A 340 -22.82 -18.20 -5.54
CA ALA A 340 -23.09 -19.41 -6.32
C ALA A 340 -22.77 -20.70 -5.55
N ILE A 341 -21.59 -20.73 -4.88
CA ILE A 341 -21.17 -21.89 -4.08
C ILE A 341 -22.08 -22.06 -2.85
N GLU A 342 -22.50 -20.98 -2.21
CA GLU A 342 -23.40 -21.03 -1.06
C GLU A 342 -24.75 -21.64 -1.45
N LYS A 343 -25.32 -21.22 -2.57
CA LYS A 343 -26.54 -21.84 -3.10
C LYS A 343 -26.36 -23.32 -3.46
N ALA A 344 -25.22 -23.67 -4.06
CA ALA A 344 -24.93 -25.08 -4.40
C ALA A 344 -24.79 -25.94 -3.14
N ARG A 345 -24.07 -25.43 -2.11
CA ARG A 345 -23.91 -26.08 -0.81
C ARG A 345 -25.26 -26.31 -0.12
N ASP A 346 -26.15 -25.31 -0.13
CA ASP A 346 -27.48 -25.42 0.48
C ASP A 346 -28.33 -26.45 -0.25
N ALA A 347 -28.26 -26.50 -1.58
CA ALA A 347 -28.92 -27.54 -2.38
C ALA A 347 -28.36 -28.94 -2.07
N TYR A 348 -27.03 -29.08 -1.93
CA TYR A 348 -26.41 -30.37 -1.56
C TYR A 348 -26.81 -30.82 -0.15
N ARG A 349 -26.94 -29.88 0.80
CA ARG A 349 -27.43 -30.17 2.15
C ARG A 349 -28.85 -30.72 2.12
N GLN A 350 -29.76 -30.07 1.39
CA GLN A 350 -31.15 -30.56 1.22
C GLN A 350 -31.21 -31.94 0.57
N GLN A 351 -30.40 -32.18 -0.48
CA GLN A 351 -30.33 -33.49 -1.15
C GLN A 351 -29.71 -34.57 -0.25
N PHE A 352 -28.76 -34.23 0.59
CA PHE A 352 -28.21 -35.14 1.58
C PHE A 352 -29.24 -35.52 2.66
N ASP A 353 -30.02 -34.56 3.16
CA ASP A 353 -31.03 -34.78 4.20
C ASP A 353 -32.12 -35.76 3.74
N ILE A 354 -32.45 -35.76 2.44
CA ILE A 354 -33.41 -36.72 1.82
C ILE A 354 -32.73 -37.96 1.24
N GLY A 355 -31.43 -38.15 1.45
CA GLY A 355 -30.68 -39.35 1.06
C GLY A 355 -30.33 -39.44 -0.44
N GLN A 356 -30.49 -38.38 -1.22
CA GLN A 356 -30.19 -38.34 -2.65
C GLN A 356 -28.72 -38.03 -2.97
N ARG A 357 -27.96 -37.51 -2.02
CA ARG A 357 -26.54 -37.15 -2.17
C ARG A 357 -25.69 -37.76 -1.08
N SER A 358 -24.42 -37.99 -1.40
CA SER A 358 -23.44 -38.44 -0.44
C SER A 358 -23.02 -37.28 0.51
N LEU A 359 -22.64 -37.62 1.73
CA LEU A 359 -22.09 -36.65 2.67
C LEU A 359 -20.76 -36.07 2.17
N LEU A 360 -20.01 -36.82 1.38
CA LEU A 360 -18.75 -36.34 0.77
C LEU A 360 -18.99 -35.18 -0.18
N ASP A 361 -20.08 -35.20 -0.96
CA ASP A 361 -20.44 -34.08 -1.82
C ASP A 361 -20.73 -32.83 -0.98
N LEU A 362 -21.43 -32.99 0.14
CA LEU A 362 -21.69 -31.90 1.09
C LEU A 362 -20.40 -31.37 1.73
N LEU A 363 -19.50 -32.24 2.19
CA LEU A 363 -18.20 -31.82 2.78
C LEU A 363 -17.29 -31.14 1.76
N ASN A 364 -17.32 -31.58 0.50
CA ASN A 364 -16.59 -30.89 -0.57
C ASN A 364 -17.16 -29.48 -0.81
N ALA A 365 -18.49 -29.35 -0.85
CA ALA A 365 -19.14 -28.05 -1.01
C ALA A 365 -18.89 -27.11 0.18
N GLU A 366 -18.84 -27.63 1.41
CA GLU A 366 -18.45 -26.82 2.60
C GLU A 366 -17.00 -26.31 2.51
N ASN A 367 -16.06 -27.15 2.05
CA ASN A 367 -14.68 -26.73 1.86
C ASN A 367 -14.52 -25.71 0.70
N GLU A 368 -15.28 -25.87 -0.39
CA GLU A 368 -15.34 -24.89 -1.47
C GLU A 368 -15.89 -23.55 -0.98
N LEU A 369 -16.96 -23.58 -0.17
CA LEU A 369 -17.55 -22.38 0.41
C LEU A 369 -16.56 -21.67 1.36
N TYR A 370 -15.87 -22.43 2.21
CA TYR A 370 -14.81 -21.89 3.07
C TYR A 370 -13.72 -21.19 2.25
N THR A 371 -13.24 -21.86 1.18
CA THR A 371 -12.20 -21.32 0.31
C THR A 371 -12.67 -20.05 -0.43
N ALA A 372 -13.92 -20.04 -0.91
CA ALA A 372 -14.51 -18.88 -1.58
C ALA A 372 -14.66 -17.69 -0.62
N LYS A 373 -15.20 -17.90 0.59
CA LYS A 373 -15.35 -16.87 1.62
C LYS A 373 -13.99 -16.33 2.09
N ARG A 374 -12.98 -17.20 2.22
CA ARG A 374 -11.61 -16.83 2.54
C ARG A 374 -11.00 -15.93 1.46
N SER A 375 -11.19 -16.29 0.19
CA SER A 375 -10.70 -15.52 -0.95
C SER A 375 -11.36 -14.13 -1.02
N TYR A 376 -12.67 -14.05 -0.77
CA TYR A 376 -13.40 -12.79 -0.70
C TYR A 376 -12.91 -11.90 0.44
N ALA A 377 -12.76 -12.45 1.66
CA ALA A 377 -12.28 -11.71 2.83
C ALA A 377 -10.87 -11.15 2.62
N ASN A 378 -9.97 -11.91 1.98
CA ASN A 378 -8.64 -11.45 1.61
C ASN A 378 -8.72 -10.29 0.62
N ALA A 379 -9.47 -10.42 -0.46
CA ALA A 379 -9.59 -9.38 -1.49
C ALA A 379 -10.25 -8.10 -0.95
N GLU A 380 -11.22 -8.22 -0.03
CA GLU A 380 -11.85 -7.09 0.65
C GLU A 380 -10.83 -6.29 1.46
N THR A 381 -9.99 -6.97 2.25
CA THR A 381 -8.93 -6.30 3.03
C THR A 381 -7.82 -5.77 2.13
N ASP A 382 -7.46 -6.49 1.06
CA ASP A 382 -6.46 -6.03 0.09
C ASP A 382 -6.92 -4.76 -0.61
N LEU A 383 -8.22 -4.59 -0.89
CA LEU A 383 -8.77 -3.34 -1.43
C LEU A 383 -8.62 -2.17 -0.45
N GLN A 384 -8.91 -2.40 0.84
CA GLN A 384 -8.70 -1.37 1.87
C GLN A 384 -7.21 -0.97 1.97
N LEU A 385 -6.32 -1.96 1.90
CA LEU A 385 -4.88 -1.72 1.89
C LEU A 385 -4.42 -1.01 0.60
N ALA A 386 -5.02 -1.30 -0.55
CA ALA A 386 -4.74 -0.59 -1.80
C ALA A 386 -5.14 0.88 -1.73
N TYR A 387 -6.28 1.19 -1.09
CA TYR A 387 -6.65 2.59 -0.80
C TYR A 387 -5.61 3.26 0.11
N ALA A 388 -5.23 2.63 1.22
CA ALA A 388 -4.23 3.18 2.13
C ALA A 388 -2.87 3.39 1.44
N ARG A 389 -2.41 2.45 0.62
CA ARG A 389 -1.18 2.56 -0.17
C ARG A 389 -1.24 3.71 -1.18
N THR A 390 -2.38 3.90 -1.83
CA THR A 390 -2.56 5.01 -2.78
C THR A 390 -2.54 6.35 -2.05
N GLN A 391 -3.19 6.45 -0.89
CA GLN A 391 -3.14 7.66 -0.07
C GLN A 391 -1.71 7.96 0.42
N ALA A 392 -0.99 6.97 0.91
CA ALA A 392 0.40 7.14 1.34
C ALA A 392 1.33 7.50 0.16
N ALA A 393 1.16 6.86 -1.00
CA ALA A 393 1.91 7.18 -2.20
C ALA A 393 1.67 8.60 -2.73
N LYS A 394 0.49 9.17 -2.44
CA LYS A 394 0.16 10.59 -2.68
C LYS A 394 0.63 11.52 -1.56
N TYR A 395 1.16 11.00 -0.47
CA TYR A 395 1.39 11.76 0.76
C TYR A 395 0.11 12.41 1.30
N SER A 396 -0.93 11.62 1.47
CA SER A 396 -2.24 12.10 1.97
C SER A 396 -2.93 11.14 2.95
N LEU A 397 -2.27 10.05 3.37
CA LEU A 397 -2.87 9.08 4.29
C LEU A 397 -3.11 9.69 5.68
N THR A 398 -2.10 10.35 6.24
CA THR A 398 -2.19 11.02 7.54
C THR A 398 -3.29 12.09 7.54
N SER A 399 -3.34 12.95 6.52
CA SER A 399 -4.37 13.99 6.39
C SER A 399 -5.77 13.41 6.15
N THR A 400 -5.88 12.32 5.38
CA THR A 400 -7.16 11.61 5.13
C THR A 400 -7.72 11.01 6.43
N LEU A 401 -6.85 10.55 7.32
CA LEU A 401 -7.21 10.03 8.63
C LEU A 401 -7.41 11.13 9.69
N GLY A 402 -7.17 12.41 9.33
CA GLY A 402 -7.24 13.55 10.26
C GLY A 402 -6.12 13.54 11.30
N LEU A 403 -4.95 13.03 10.95
CA LEU A 403 -3.81 12.84 11.83
C LEU A 403 -2.68 13.81 11.48
N SER A 404 -1.92 14.22 12.49
CA SER A 404 -0.70 15.01 12.30
C SER A 404 0.30 14.68 13.40
N ARG A 405 1.58 14.80 13.06
CA ARG A 405 2.66 14.94 14.03
C ARG A 405 3.42 16.21 13.67
N GLU A 406 3.18 17.24 14.43
CA GLU A 406 3.91 18.50 14.27
C GLU A 406 5.26 18.42 15.00
N ALA A 407 6.30 18.91 14.34
CA ALA A 407 7.55 19.23 14.99
C ALA A 407 7.52 20.72 15.33
N GLU A 408 7.70 21.07 16.60
CA GLU A 408 7.71 22.46 17.05
C GLU A 408 8.67 23.32 16.21
N GLY A 409 8.21 24.48 15.74
CA GLY A 409 9.03 25.44 14.96
C GLY A 409 9.30 25.05 13.50
N THR A 410 8.60 24.04 12.95
CA THR A 410 8.82 23.60 11.57
C THR A 410 7.87 24.23 10.55
N GLN A 411 6.72 24.76 10.97
CA GLN A 411 5.77 25.43 10.07
C GLN A 411 6.39 26.65 9.38
N GLU A 412 7.21 27.43 10.11
CA GLU A 412 7.92 28.59 9.55
C GLU A 412 8.96 28.20 8.50
N LEU A 413 9.52 26.97 8.58
CA LEU A 413 10.57 26.50 7.65
C LEU A 413 10.08 26.30 6.23
N VAL A 414 8.78 26.00 6.05
CA VAL A 414 8.19 25.61 4.76
C VAL A 414 7.18 26.62 4.26
N GLN A 415 6.92 27.70 5.01
CA GLN A 415 5.90 28.69 4.65
C GLN A 415 6.12 29.28 3.24
N ASP A 416 7.40 29.50 2.87
CA ASP A 416 7.79 30.03 1.56
C ASP A 416 8.49 28.98 0.66
N TRP A 417 8.45 27.70 1.06
CA TRP A 417 9.14 26.67 0.29
C TRP A 417 8.38 26.36 -1.00
N GLN A 418 9.11 26.34 -2.11
CA GLN A 418 8.59 26.00 -3.42
C GLN A 418 9.50 24.98 -4.10
N ALA A 419 8.89 23.98 -4.74
CA ALA A 419 9.57 23.10 -5.68
C ALA A 419 9.99 23.90 -6.93
N ALA A 420 11.05 23.46 -7.61
CA ALA A 420 11.43 24.05 -8.88
C ALA A 420 10.37 23.75 -9.97
N ASP A 421 10.08 24.74 -10.84
CA ASP A 421 9.00 24.69 -11.86
C ASP A 421 9.21 23.65 -12.97
N ASP A 422 10.38 23.04 -13.07
CA ASP A 422 10.74 22.11 -14.13
C ASP A 422 10.37 20.63 -13.85
N ALA A 423 9.66 20.33 -12.74
CA ALA A 423 9.29 18.97 -12.33
C ALA A 423 8.52 18.21 -13.43
N ALA A 424 7.60 18.85 -14.12
CA ALA A 424 6.81 18.26 -15.20
C ALA A 424 7.66 17.82 -16.41
N GLN A 425 8.73 18.56 -16.74
CA GLN A 425 9.62 18.24 -17.86
C GLN A 425 10.58 17.10 -17.52
N ARG A 426 11.03 17.03 -16.28
CA ARG A 426 11.98 16.01 -15.81
C ARG A 426 11.32 14.66 -15.50
N CYS A 427 10.04 14.68 -15.17
CA CYS A 427 9.27 13.50 -14.82
C CYS A 427 7.97 13.44 -15.63
N PRO A 428 8.04 13.28 -16.95
CA PRO A 428 6.85 13.25 -17.77
C PRO A 428 5.94 12.10 -17.34
N VAL A 429 4.65 12.41 -17.18
CA VAL A 429 3.64 11.41 -16.85
C VAL A 429 3.20 10.74 -18.13
N THR A 430 3.51 9.45 -18.27
CA THR A 430 3.08 8.63 -19.39
C THR A 430 2.05 7.64 -18.90
N ALA A 431 0.88 7.59 -19.53
CA ALA A 431 -0.11 6.57 -19.24
C ALA A 431 0.42 5.19 -19.62
N ILE A 432 0.33 4.24 -18.68
CA ILE A 432 0.63 2.83 -18.93
C ILE A 432 -0.69 2.19 -19.36
N ASP A 433 -0.86 1.99 -20.68
CA ASP A 433 -2.02 1.31 -21.25
C ASP A 433 -1.63 -0.12 -21.65
N VAL A 434 -2.00 -1.09 -20.81
CA VAL A 434 -1.85 -2.51 -21.11
C VAL A 434 -3.15 -2.99 -21.72
N LYS A 435 -3.16 -3.21 -23.03
CA LYS A 435 -4.30 -3.80 -23.73
C LYS A 435 -4.47 -5.27 -23.32
N ALA A 436 -5.38 -5.54 -22.39
CA ALA A 436 -5.80 -6.90 -22.07
C ALA A 436 -6.89 -7.36 -23.04
N THR A 437 -6.92 -8.66 -23.33
CA THR A 437 -8.03 -9.29 -24.07
C THR A 437 -9.32 -9.08 -23.30
N SER A 438 -10.35 -8.53 -23.93
CA SER A 438 -11.63 -8.28 -23.29
C SER A 438 -12.37 -9.58 -22.96
N LEU A 439 -13.18 -9.58 -21.89
CA LEU A 439 -14.02 -10.72 -21.56
C LEU A 439 -14.94 -11.11 -22.72
N GLY A 440 -15.46 -10.12 -23.48
CA GLY A 440 -16.28 -10.39 -24.68
C GLY A 440 -15.55 -11.17 -25.78
N GLU A 441 -14.25 -10.90 -25.98
CA GLU A 441 -13.42 -11.69 -26.92
C GLU A 441 -13.16 -13.11 -26.41
N LEU A 442 -12.94 -13.27 -25.09
CA LEU A 442 -12.78 -14.59 -24.46
C LEU A 442 -14.07 -15.41 -24.55
N ASP A 443 -15.21 -14.78 -24.29
CA ASP A 443 -16.53 -15.40 -24.44
C ASP A 443 -16.82 -15.79 -25.92
N ALA A 444 -16.39 -14.97 -26.88
CA ALA A 444 -16.47 -15.31 -28.30
C ALA A 444 -15.60 -16.52 -28.67
N ARG A 445 -14.41 -16.64 -28.06
CA ARG A 445 -13.56 -17.85 -28.20
C ARG A 445 -14.19 -19.07 -27.57
N ALA A 446 -14.76 -18.95 -26.35
CA ALA A 446 -15.45 -20.04 -25.67
C ALA A 446 -16.66 -20.57 -26.50
N ARG A 447 -17.46 -19.66 -27.09
CA ARG A 447 -18.55 -20.02 -28.00
C ARG A 447 -18.07 -20.78 -29.23
N LYS A 448 -16.91 -20.46 -29.78
CA LYS A 448 -16.33 -21.22 -30.92
C LYS A 448 -15.88 -22.62 -30.52
N LEU A 449 -15.52 -22.87 -29.26
CA LEU A 449 -15.18 -24.19 -28.76
C LEU A 449 -16.43 -25.09 -28.55
N ALA A 450 -17.57 -24.45 -28.29
CA ALA A 450 -18.86 -25.17 -28.08
C ALA A 450 -19.53 -25.67 -29.38
N VAL A 451 -18.97 -25.35 -30.56
CA VAL A 451 -19.60 -25.60 -31.88
C VAL A 451 -18.89 -26.66 -32.74
N PRO A 452 -18.22 -27.71 -32.29
CA PRO A 452 -17.90 -28.82 -33.19
C PRO A 452 -18.46 -30.19 -32.80
N ALA A 453 -19.54 -30.27 -32.09
CA ALA A 453 -20.05 -31.60 -31.71
C ALA A 453 -21.35 -32.04 -32.44
N LEU A 454 -21.88 -31.24 -33.37
CA LEU A 454 -23.13 -31.60 -34.09
C LEU A 454 -23.09 -31.39 -35.62
N THR A 455 -21.90 -31.35 -36.23
CA THR A 455 -21.87 -31.71 -37.66
C THR A 455 -21.83 -33.23 -37.75
N ALA A 456 -22.98 -33.78 -38.05
CA ALA A 456 -23.17 -35.18 -38.29
C ALA A 456 -22.05 -35.78 -39.17
N ALA A 457 -21.39 -36.84 -38.65
CA ALA A 457 -20.68 -37.75 -39.52
C ALA A 457 -21.64 -38.22 -40.64
N PRO A 458 -21.17 -38.39 -41.89
CA PRO A 458 -22.02 -38.90 -42.94
C PRO A 458 -22.51 -40.30 -42.54
N VAL A 459 -23.80 -40.40 -42.31
CA VAL A 459 -24.46 -41.70 -42.06
C VAL A 459 -24.27 -42.52 -43.32
N VAL A 460 -23.39 -43.51 -43.29
CA VAL A 460 -23.42 -44.61 -44.23
C VAL A 460 -24.78 -45.30 -44.02
N ALA A 461 -25.62 -45.25 -45.05
CA ALA A 461 -26.95 -45.84 -45.02
C ALA A 461 -26.87 -47.34 -44.73
N ALA A 462 -27.27 -47.73 -43.51
CA ALA A 462 -27.72 -49.09 -43.23
C ALA A 462 -29.19 -49.18 -43.59
N PRO A 463 -29.71 -50.33 -44.06
CA PRO A 463 -31.07 -50.46 -44.63
C PRO A 463 -32.13 -50.13 -43.56
N SER A 464 -33.04 -49.28 -43.95
CA SER A 464 -34.17 -48.76 -43.20
C SER A 464 -34.99 -49.80 -42.51
N ALA A 465 -34.98 -49.80 -41.17
CA ALA A 465 -36.13 -50.22 -40.40
C ALA A 465 -37.18 -49.09 -40.41
N PRO A 466 -38.48 -49.38 -40.50
CA PRO A 466 -39.54 -48.38 -40.66
C PRO A 466 -39.55 -47.46 -39.41
N ALA A 467 -39.52 -46.14 -39.66
CA ALA A 467 -39.64 -45.12 -38.63
C ALA A 467 -40.93 -45.31 -37.82
N PRO A 468 -40.90 -45.14 -36.48
CA PRO A 468 -42.15 -45.08 -35.72
C PRO A 468 -42.89 -43.81 -36.16
N VAL A 469 -44.06 -44.02 -36.78
CA VAL A 469 -45.01 -42.96 -37.13
C VAL A 469 -45.37 -42.27 -35.79
N ALA A 470 -45.01 -41.02 -35.61
CA ALA A 470 -45.49 -40.23 -34.46
C ALA A 470 -47.01 -40.30 -34.48
N SER A 471 -47.60 -40.79 -33.40
CA SER A 471 -49.05 -40.89 -33.31
C SER A 471 -49.66 -39.50 -33.51
N PRO A 472 -50.77 -39.35 -34.20
CA PRO A 472 -51.43 -38.07 -34.45
C PRO A 472 -51.65 -37.24 -33.16
N ALA A 473 -51.79 -37.93 -32.02
CA ALA A 473 -51.97 -37.33 -30.71
C ALA A 473 -50.76 -36.54 -30.24
N VAL A 474 -49.51 -37.00 -30.49
CA VAL A 474 -48.28 -36.32 -30.06
C VAL A 474 -48.05 -35.01 -30.84
N ALA A 475 -48.31 -35.04 -32.16
CA ALA A 475 -48.22 -33.83 -32.99
C ALA A 475 -49.23 -32.75 -32.57
N THR A 476 -50.45 -33.21 -32.20
CA THR A 476 -51.54 -32.34 -31.72
C THR A 476 -51.17 -31.67 -30.38
N VAL A 477 -50.52 -32.38 -29.44
CA VAL A 477 -50.12 -31.83 -28.15
C VAL A 477 -49.01 -30.79 -28.31
N GLN A 478 -48.03 -31.07 -29.15
CA GLN A 478 -46.96 -30.10 -29.44
C GLN A 478 -47.48 -28.83 -30.12
N GLN A 479 -48.42 -28.96 -31.06
CA GLN A 479 -49.04 -27.79 -31.70
C GLN A 479 -49.85 -26.97 -30.67
N ARG A 480 -50.62 -27.63 -29.84
CA ARG A 480 -51.43 -26.97 -28.81
C ARG A 480 -50.58 -26.22 -27.76
N LEU A 481 -49.36 -26.69 -27.48
CA LEU A 481 -48.43 -26.00 -26.60
C LEU A 481 -47.86 -24.73 -27.25
N ARG A 482 -47.62 -24.77 -28.57
CA ARG A 482 -47.23 -23.58 -29.33
C ARG A 482 -48.35 -22.55 -29.38
N ASP A 483 -49.55 -22.96 -29.68
CA ASP A 483 -50.75 -22.09 -29.72
C ASP A 483 -50.97 -21.42 -28.35
N TRP A 484 -50.73 -22.13 -27.24
CA TRP A 484 -50.76 -21.58 -25.88
C TRP A 484 -49.70 -20.51 -25.66
N ALA A 485 -48.45 -20.71 -26.12
CA ALA A 485 -47.38 -19.75 -26.02
C ALA A 485 -47.69 -18.51 -26.88
N ASP A 486 -48.20 -18.69 -28.08
CA ASP A 486 -48.57 -17.59 -28.98
C ASP A 486 -49.69 -16.73 -28.38
N ALA A 487 -50.74 -17.33 -27.78
CA ALA A 487 -51.79 -16.61 -27.07
C ALA A 487 -51.23 -15.79 -25.90
N TRP A 488 -50.23 -16.30 -25.18
CA TRP A 488 -49.58 -15.59 -24.10
C TRP A 488 -48.75 -14.40 -24.62
N MET A 489 -47.95 -14.58 -25.68
CA MET A 489 -47.18 -13.53 -26.32
C MET A 489 -48.07 -12.45 -26.96
N ALA A 490 -49.17 -12.84 -27.56
CA ALA A 490 -50.18 -11.95 -28.12
C ALA A 490 -51.02 -11.20 -27.07
N LYS A 491 -50.87 -11.57 -25.78
CA LYS A 491 -51.69 -11.06 -24.65
C LYS A 491 -53.19 -11.34 -24.82
N ASP A 492 -53.55 -12.36 -25.58
CA ASP A 492 -54.92 -12.85 -25.68
C ASP A 492 -55.27 -13.62 -24.40
N VAL A 493 -55.83 -12.90 -23.44
CA VAL A 493 -56.13 -13.43 -22.10
C VAL A 493 -57.14 -14.57 -22.13
N ASP A 494 -58.17 -14.45 -22.95
CA ASP A 494 -59.23 -15.48 -23.03
C ASP A 494 -58.74 -16.67 -23.84
N GLY A 495 -58.00 -16.47 -24.93
CA GLY A 495 -57.29 -17.51 -25.66
C GLY A 495 -56.31 -18.26 -24.76
N TYR A 496 -55.46 -17.58 -24.01
CA TYR A 496 -54.51 -18.18 -23.05
C TYR A 496 -55.23 -19.04 -21.99
N LEU A 497 -56.32 -18.54 -21.40
CA LEU A 497 -57.07 -19.26 -20.38
C LEU A 497 -57.85 -20.49 -20.94
N SER A 498 -58.20 -20.51 -22.25
CA SER A 498 -58.91 -21.62 -22.90
C SER A 498 -58.11 -22.91 -22.98
N PHE A 499 -56.76 -22.84 -22.84
CA PHE A 499 -55.89 -24.02 -22.84
C PHE A 499 -55.90 -24.78 -21.52
N TYR A 500 -56.49 -24.24 -20.46
CA TYR A 500 -56.60 -24.88 -19.16
C TYR A 500 -57.97 -25.58 -19.03
N ALA A 501 -57.98 -26.75 -18.44
CA ALA A 501 -59.18 -27.51 -18.22
C ALA A 501 -60.16 -26.75 -17.30
N LYS A 502 -61.44 -26.92 -17.48
CA LYS A 502 -62.49 -26.25 -16.69
C LYS A 502 -62.45 -26.61 -15.21
N ASP A 503 -61.92 -27.78 -14.89
CA ASP A 503 -61.73 -28.35 -13.57
C ASP A 503 -60.27 -28.13 -13.02
N PHE A 504 -59.48 -27.36 -13.72
CA PHE A 504 -58.12 -27.09 -13.30
C PHE A 504 -58.05 -26.45 -11.91
N ALA A 505 -57.40 -27.15 -10.97
CA ALA A 505 -57.21 -26.70 -9.59
C ALA A 505 -55.73 -26.49 -9.33
N PRO A 506 -55.25 -25.23 -9.13
CA PRO A 506 -53.86 -24.95 -8.79
C PRO A 506 -53.57 -25.38 -7.35
N SER A 507 -52.36 -25.92 -7.11
CA SER A 507 -51.94 -26.49 -5.82
C SER A 507 -51.90 -25.50 -4.65
N ARG A 508 -51.92 -24.18 -4.90
CA ARG A 508 -51.72 -23.16 -3.87
C ARG A 508 -52.76 -22.04 -3.85
N SER A 509 -53.82 -22.09 -4.69
CA SER A 509 -54.89 -21.09 -4.71
C SER A 509 -56.19 -21.67 -5.22
N THR A 510 -57.29 -20.95 -5.03
CA THR A 510 -58.58 -21.36 -5.68
C THR A 510 -58.54 -20.97 -7.15
N SER A 511 -59.24 -21.76 -8.02
CA SER A 511 -59.31 -21.51 -9.47
C SER A 511 -59.72 -20.08 -9.80
N ALA A 512 -60.66 -19.51 -9.08
CA ALA A 512 -61.10 -18.11 -9.27
C ALA A 512 -60.00 -17.08 -8.99
N LYS A 513 -59.23 -17.25 -7.90
CA LYS A 513 -58.10 -16.37 -7.57
C LYS A 513 -56.97 -16.50 -8.58
N TRP A 514 -56.67 -17.71 -9.02
CA TRP A 514 -55.68 -17.98 -10.02
C TRP A 514 -56.02 -17.34 -11.37
N ILE A 515 -57.26 -17.48 -11.84
CA ILE A 515 -57.75 -16.87 -13.09
C ILE A 515 -57.63 -15.32 -13.01
N ALA A 516 -58.07 -14.74 -11.91
CA ALA A 516 -57.95 -13.28 -11.71
C ALA A 516 -56.51 -12.81 -11.75
N GLU A 517 -55.58 -13.54 -11.13
CA GLU A 517 -54.15 -13.21 -11.13
C GLU A 517 -53.54 -13.37 -12.54
N ARG A 518 -53.91 -14.43 -13.29
CA ARG A 518 -53.44 -14.63 -14.66
C ARG A 518 -53.99 -13.57 -15.61
N ARG A 519 -55.24 -13.18 -15.51
CA ARG A 519 -55.78 -12.01 -16.23
C ARG A 519 -54.94 -10.77 -16.00
N ARG A 520 -54.59 -10.47 -14.75
CA ARG A 520 -53.77 -9.32 -14.40
C ARG A 520 -52.34 -9.42 -14.94
N LEU A 521 -51.73 -10.60 -14.92
CA LEU A 521 -50.34 -10.81 -15.36
C LEU A 521 -50.20 -10.75 -16.88
N VAL A 522 -51.12 -11.37 -17.63
CA VAL A 522 -51.10 -11.39 -19.09
C VAL A 522 -51.43 -10.00 -19.66
N SER A 523 -52.32 -9.23 -19.02
CA SER A 523 -52.68 -7.85 -19.44
C SER A 523 -51.63 -6.78 -19.10
N LYS A 524 -50.52 -7.11 -18.44
CA LYS A 524 -49.50 -6.12 -18.06
C LYS A 524 -48.91 -5.44 -19.29
N THR A 525 -48.60 -4.15 -19.17
CA THR A 525 -47.85 -3.39 -20.17
C THR A 525 -46.40 -3.90 -20.27
N GLY A 526 -45.90 -4.11 -21.49
CA GLY A 526 -44.56 -4.66 -21.79
C GLY A 526 -44.65 -5.80 -22.80
N THR A 527 -43.60 -6.11 -23.50
CA THR A 527 -43.52 -7.24 -24.46
C THR A 527 -43.30 -8.55 -23.69
N ILE A 528 -43.99 -9.60 -24.07
CA ILE A 528 -43.76 -10.96 -23.55
C ILE A 528 -43.11 -11.75 -24.68
N GLU A 529 -41.88 -12.21 -24.46
CA GLU A 529 -41.16 -13.12 -25.38
C GLU A 529 -41.04 -14.48 -24.69
N LEU A 530 -41.54 -15.53 -25.34
CA LEU A 530 -41.47 -16.90 -24.87
C LEU A 530 -40.92 -17.79 -25.98
N THR A 531 -39.79 -18.44 -25.71
CA THR A 531 -39.19 -19.41 -26.62
C THR A 531 -39.43 -20.82 -26.06
N LEU A 532 -39.97 -21.71 -26.87
CA LEU A 532 -40.17 -23.11 -26.52
C LEU A 532 -39.14 -23.96 -27.26
N ASP A 533 -38.10 -24.36 -26.55
CA ASP A 533 -37.02 -25.20 -27.09
C ASP A 533 -37.17 -26.63 -26.55
N ASP A 534 -36.90 -27.62 -27.41
CA ASP A 534 -36.78 -29.07 -27.08
C ASP A 534 -38.03 -29.72 -26.42
N ILE A 535 -39.18 -29.51 -27.05
CA ILE A 535 -40.44 -30.07 -26.55
C ILE A 535 -40.45 -31.62 -26.73
N GLN A 536 -40.30 -32.34 -25.62
CA GLN A 536 -40.41 -33.80 -25.57
C GLN A 536 -41.77 -34.20 -25.00
N THR A 537 -42.50 -35.01 -25.76
CA THR A 537 -43.81 -35.55 -25.35
C THR A 537 -43.75 -37.08 -25.27
N GLN A 538 -44.09 -37.63 -24.10
CA GLN A 538 -44.25 -39.05 -23.90
C GLN A 538 -45.75 -39.39 -23.69
N ALA A 539 -46.27 -40.32 -24.48
CA ALA A 539 -47.60 -40.89 -24.23
C ALA A 539 -47.49 -41.95 -23.13
N HIS A 540 -48.10 -41.69 -21.98
CA HIS A 540 -48.42 -42.78 -21.03
C HIS A 540 -49.78 -43.29 -21.37
N GLY A 541 -49.85 -44.58 -21.74
CA GLY A 541 -51.15 -45.27 -22.00
C GLY A 541 -52.09 -45.13 -20.81
N ASP A 542 -53.43 -45.21 -21.10
CA ASP A 542 -54.54 -45.06 -20.15
C ASP A 542 -54.33 -45.75 -18.83
#